data_3931a4987955cf4d557793e1c0b76ab1
#
_entry.id   3931a4987955cf4d557793e1c0b76ab1
#
_cell.length_a   1.000
_cell.length_b   1.000
_cell.length_c   1.000
_cell.angle_alpha   90.00
_cell.angle_beta   90.00
_cell.angle_gamma   90.00
#
_symmetry.space_group_name_H-M   'P 1'
#
loop_
_entity.id
_entity.type
_entity.pdbx_description
1 polymer ?
#
loop_
_entity_poly.entity_id
_entity_poly.type
_entity_poly.pdbx_seq_one_letter_code
_entity_poly.pdbx_strand_id
1 'polypeptide(L)'
;VGLYDAADLVLPKKVGENCYNGMFLGCTSLVNTPKLPAMTLAEHCYESMFYGCTALTKTPDLPATTLASNCYRVMFSYCSGLIEAMDIIPATTLGNNCCEMMFSKCTSLTKAP
;
A
#
# COMPACT_ATOMS: atom_id res chain seq x y z
N VAL A 1 -11.74 4.44 11.17
CA VAL A 1 -12.43 4.61 12.35
C VAL A 1 -11.49 4.77 13.53
N GLY A 2 -11.44 3.94 14.55
CA GLY A 2 -10.59 4.17 15.70
C GLY A 2 -9.16 3.64 15.60
N LEU A 3 -8.83 2.89 14.53
CA LEU A 3 -7.53 2.29 14.40
C LEU A 3 -6.49 3.31 13.94
N TYR A 4 -5.43 3.51 14.73
CA TYR A 4 -4.36 4.42 14.34
C TYR A 4 -2.98 3.76 14.33
N ASP A 5 -2.80 2.58 14.88
CA ASP A 5 -1.50 1.92 14.93
C ASP A 5 -1.64 0.43 14.59
N ALA A 6 -1.03 0.01 13.49
CA ALA A 6 -1.01 -1.38 13.07
C ALA A 6 0.43 -1.91 12.97
N ALA A 7 1.40 -1.20 13.56
CA ALA A 7 2.82 -1.57 13.43
C ALA A 7 3.14 -2.96 13.97
N ASP A 8 2.40 -3.43 14.98
CA ASP A 8 2.64 -4.75 15.58
C ASP A 8 1.88 -5.88 14.91
N LEU A 9 1.05 -5.58 13.92
CA LEU A 9 0.35 -6.60 13.16
C LEU A 9 1.34 -7.35 12.28
N VAL A 10 1.39 -8.68 12.41
CA VAL A 10 2.28 -9.52 11.63
C VAL A 10 1.50 -10.14 10.47
N LEU A 11 1.86 -9.79 9.24
CA LEU A 11 1.24 -10.34 8.04
C LEU A 11 2.09 -11.49 7.51
N PRO A 12 1.48 -12.53 6.92
CA PRO A 12 2.22 -13.67 6.38
C PRO A 12 3.03 -13.29 5.14
N LYS A 13 4.07 -14.07 4.87
CA LYS A 13 4.93 -13.87 3.69
C LYS A 13 4.30 -14.36 2.40
N LYS A 14 3.28 -15.22 2.47
CA LYS A 14 2.56 -15.71 1.30
C LYS A 14 1.19 -15.04 1.24
N VAL A 15 0.83 -14.55 0.05
CA VAL A 15 -0.45 -13.88 -0.18
C VAL A 15 -1.17 -14.55 -1.34
N GLY A 16 -2.48 -14.63 -1.24
CA GLY A 16 -3.35 -15.10 -2.32
C GLY A 16 -4.08 -13.92 -2.98
N GLU A 17 -4.87 -14.21 -3.99
CA GLU A 17 -5.69 -13.20 -4.67
C GLU A 17 -6.59 -12.48 -3.66
N ASN A 18 -6.67 -11.16 -3.76
CA ASN A 18 -7.49 -10.29 -2.92
C ASN A 18 -7.21 -10.41 -1.42
N CYS A 19 -6.07 -10.99 -1.02
CA CYS A 19 -5.79 -11.32 0.37
C CYS A 19 -5.93 -10.13 1.32
N TYR A 20 -5.42 -8.96 0.91
CA TYR A 20 -5.47 -7.73 1.72
C TYR A 20 -6.13 -6.57 0.98
N ASN A 21 -6.96 -6.88 -0.03
CA ASN A 21 -7.66 -5.85 -0.80
C ASN A 21 -8.53 -5.02 0.15
N GLY A 22 -8.25 -3.72 0.20
CA GLY A 22 -9.00 -2.79 1.02
C GLY A 22 -8.91 -2.99 2.53
N MET A 23 -7.90 -3.71 3.02
CA MET A 23 -7.80 -4.07 4.44
C MET A 23 -7.90 -2.87 5.39
N PHE A 24 -7.27 -1.74 5.05
CA PHE A 24 -7.32 -0.52 5.85
C PHE A 24 -8.03 0.62 5.12
N LEU A 25 -8.85 0.31 4.11
CA LEU A 25 -9.55 1.32 3.32
C LEU A 25 -10.35 2.23 4.23
N GLY A 26 -10.13 3.53 4.11
CA GLY A 26 -10.86 4.53 4.89
C GLY A 26 -10.50 4.61 6.37
N CYS A 27 -9.38 3.99 6.79
CA CYS A 27 -8.91 4.12 8.17
C CYS A 27 -8.28 5.50 8.36
N THR A 28 -9.12 6.52 8.56
CA THR A 28 -8.71 7.93 8.57
C THR A 28 -7.82 8.30 9.75
N SER A 29 -7.70 7.43 10.76
CA SER A 29 -6.84 7.66 11.93
C SER A 29 -5.55 6.84 11.89
N LEU A 30 -5.34 6.01 10.87
CA LEU A 30 -4.17 5.14 10.80
C LEU A 30 -2.90 5.95 10.57
N VAL A 31 -1.93 5.83 11.46
CA VAL A 31 -0.63 6.51 11.40
C VAL A 31 0.50 5.52 11.11
N ASN A 32 0.49 4.36 11.76
CA ASN A 32 1.55 3.35 11.63
C ASN A 32 1.02 2.11 10.93
N THR A 33 1.68 1.72 9.84
CA THR A 33 1.30 0.57 9.02
C THR A 33 2.01 -0.70 9.48
N PRO A 34 1.46 -1.90 9.19
CA PRO A 34 2.22 -3.13 9.36
C PRO A 34 3.30 -3.24 8.29
N LYS A 35 4.25 -4.12 8.50
CA LYS A 35 5.21 -4.49 7.46
C LYS A 35 4.52 -5.39 6.44
N LEU A 36 4.90 -5.25 5.18
CA LEU A 36 4.36 -6.05 4.07
C LEU A 36 5.46 -6.98 3.55
N PRO A 37 5.66 -8.15 4.17
CA PRO A 37 6.86 -8.96 3.92
C PRO A 37 6.84 -9.82 2.66
N ALA A 38 5.71 -9.93 1.98
CA ALA A 38 5.60 -10.80 0.81
C ALA A 38 6.51 -10.34 -0.33
N MET A 39 7.24 -11.26 -0.94
CA MET A 39 8.15 -10.98 -2.04
C MET A 39 7.52 -11.25 -3.41
N THR A 40 6.52 -12.11 -3.48
CA THR A 40 5.75 -12.43 -4.68
C THR A 40 4.28 -12.13 -4.38
N LEU A 41 3.68 -11.28 -5.20
CA LEU A 41 2.31 -10.84 -4.97
C LEU A 41 1.34 -11.56 -5.91
N ALA A 42 0.11 -11.71 -5.44
CA ALA A 42 -1.00 -12.25 -6.23
C ALA A 42 -1.89 -11.11 -6.73
N GLU A 43 -2.79 -11.39 -7.66
CA GLU A 43 -3.69 -10.39 -8.22
C GLU A 43 -4.52 -9.72 -7.12
N HIS A 44 -4.63 -8.40 -7.17
CA HIS A 44 -5.41 -7.57 -6.25
C HIS A 44 -5.03 -7.67 -4.78
N CYS A 45 -3.87 -8.26 -4.43
CA CYS A 45 -3.60 -8.59 -3.01
C CYS A 45 -3.46 -7.36 -2.11
N TYR A 46 -2.92 -6.24 -2.62
CA TYR A 46 -2.81 -4.99 -1.85
C TYR A 46 -3.60 -3.85 -2.48
N GLU A 47 -4.47 -4.15 -3.44
CA GLU A 47 -5.28 -3.12 -4.08
C GLU A 47 -6.11 -2.38 -3.04
N SER A 48 -6.11 -1.05 -3.10
CA SER A 48 -6.85 -0.19 -2.20
C SER A 48 -6.53 -0.35 -0.71
N MET A 49 -5.42 -1.02 -0.38
CA MET A 49 -5.14 -1.39 1.03
C MET A 49 -5.17 -0.20 1.98
N PHE A 50 -4.61 0.93 1.57
CA PHE A 50 -4.57 2.15 2.39
C PHE A 50 -5.34 3.30 1.76
N TYR A 51 -6.27 3.01 0.87
CA TYR A 51 -7.07 4.03 0.20
C TYR A 51 -7.78 4.92 1.24
N GLY A 52 -7.60 6.22 1.12
CA GLY A 52 -8.26 7.17 2.01
C GLY A 52 -7.72 7.23 3.43
N CYS A 53 -6.53 6.69 3.70
CA CYS A 53 -5.90 6.78 5.02
C CYS A 53 -5.28 8.18 5.18
N THR A 54 -6.10 9.17 5.53
CA THR A 54 -5.71 10.58 5.51
C THR A 54 -4.73 11.00 6.59
N ALA A 55 -4.60 10.21 7.68
CA ALA A 55 -3.62 10.50 8.73
C ALA A 55 -2.24 9.91 8.43
N LEU A 56 -2.12 9.07 7.42
CA LEU A 56 -0.87 8.42 7.05
C LEU A 56 0.08 9.45 6.45
N THR A 57 1.29 9.58 7.01
CA THR A 57 2.30 10.54 6.52
C THR A 57 3.44 9.87 5.77
N LYS A 58 3.60 8.54 5.92
CA LYS A 58 4.70 7.78 5.35
C LYS A 58 4.19 6.40 4.95
N THR A 59 4.65 5.89 3.80
CA THR A 59 4.28 4.55 3.35
C THR A 59 5.13 3.48 4.02
N PRO A 60 4.64 2.24 4.11
CA PRO A 60 5.53 1.11 4.41
C PRO A 60 6.44 0.82 3.21
N ASP A 61 7.49 0.05 3.43
CA ASP A 61 8.31 -0.45 2.33
C ASP A 61 7.52 -1.50 1.54
N LEU A 62 7.75 -1.56 0.23
CA LEU A 62 7.15 -2.52 -0.67
C LEU A 62 8.25 -3.41 -1.26
N PRO A 63 8.70 -4.45 -0.53
CA PRO A 63 9.89 -5.21 -0.92
C PRO A 63 9.67 -6.22 -2.04
N ALA A 64 8.42 -6.45 -2.45
CA ALA A 64 8.11 -7.48 -3.43
C ALA A 64 8.84 -7.25 -4.76
N THR A 65 9.40 -8.32 -5.31
CA THR A 65 10.11 -8.29 -6.59
C THR A 65 9.25 -8.79 -7.76
N THR A 66 8.21 -9.55 -7.49
CA THR A 66 7.28 -10.06 -8.50
C THR A 66 5.89 -9.52 -8.19
N LEU A 67 5.37 -8.69 -9.09
CA LEU A 67 4.05 -8.07 -8.96
C LEU A 67 3.05 -8.74 -9.89
N ALA A 68 1.83 -8.89 -9.41
CA ALA A 68 0.72 -9.40 -10.20
C ALA A 68 -0.19 -8.25 -10.64
N SER A 69 -1.19 -8.55 -11.46
CA SER A 69 -2.13 -7.55 -11.95
C SER A 69 -2.85 -6.86 -10.80
N ASN A 70 -2.92 -5.54 -10.84
CA ASN A 70 -3.65 -4.70 -9.89
C ASN A 70 -3.19 -4.81 -8.43
N CYS A 71 -2.01 -5.36 -8.16
CA CYS A 71 -1.62 -5.64 -6.77
C CYS A 71 -1.40 -4.39 -5.92
N TYR A 72 -0.94 -3.27 -6.51
CA TYR A 72 -0.80 -1.98 -5.81
C TYR A 72 -1.78 -0.92 -6.35
N ARG A 73 -2.74 -1.34 -7.18
CA ARG A 73 -3.66 -0.38 -7.79
C ARG A 73 -4.39 0.42 -6.72
N VAL A 74 -4.39 1.74 -6.85
CA VAL A 74 -5.00 2.72 -5.94
C VAL A 74 -4.63 2.53 -4.46
N MET A 75 -3.50 1.89 -4.20
CA MET A 75 -3.12 1.49 -2.83
C MET A 75 -3.10 2.65 -1.85
N PHE A 76 -2.57 3.80 -2.26
CA PHE A 76 -2.48 5.00 -1.42
C PHE A 76 -3.30 6.16 -1.94
N SER A 77 -4.23 5.92 -2.86
CA SER A 77 -5.07 7.00 -3.39
C SER A 77 -5.82 7.71 -2.27
N TYR A 78 -5.95 9.01 -2.37
CA TYR A 78 -6.62 9.86 -1.39
C TYR A 78 -5.96 9.87 0.00
N CYS A 79 -4.71 9.46 0.11
CA CYS A 79 -3.93 9.65 1.34
C CYS A 79 -3.43 11.09 1.36
N SER A 80 -4.32 12.03 1.69
CA SER A 80 -4.05 13.47 1.58
C SER A 80 -3.00 13.98 2.57
N GLY A 81 -2.73 13.22 3.64
CA GLY A 81 -1.68 13.57 4.60
C GLY A 81 -0.32 12.96 4.28
N LEU A 82 -0.24 12.14 3.23
CA LEU A 82 1.00 11.44 2.88
C LEU A 82 2.04 12.42 2.35
N ILE A 83 3.19 12.47 3.01
CA ILE A 83 4.28 13.40 2.68
C ILE A 83 5.42 12.68 1.97
N GLU A 84 5.73 11.46 2.39
CA GLU A 84 6.88 10.71 1.92
C GLU A 84 6.50 9.28 1.53
N ALA A 85 6.81 8.90 0.29
CA ALA A 85 6.65 7.54 -0.19
C ALA A 85 7.96 6.75 0.02
N MET A 86 7.89 5.42 -0.15
CA MET A 86 9.06 4.56 -0.13
C MET A 86 10.11 5.04 -1.14
N ASP A 87 11.39 4.77 -0.88
CA ASP A 87 12.46 5.23 -1.76
C ASP A 87 12.41 4.58 -3.14
N ILE A 88 12.22 3.26 -3.19
CA ILE A 88 12.15 2.51 -4.44
C ILE A 88 11.10 1.41 -4.35
N ILE A 89 10.66 0.96 -5.51
CA ILE A 89 9.89 -0.26 -5.66
C ILE A 89 10.79 -1.24 -6.43
N PRO A 90 11.35 -2.25 -5.76
CA PRO A 90 12.40 -3.10 -6.35
C PRO A 90 11.87 -4.15 -7.34
N ALA A 91 10.63 -4.02 -7.78
CA ALA A 91 10.00 -5.00 -8.65
C ALA A 91 10.73 -5.16 -9.98
N THR A 92 10.96 -6.40 -10.39
CA THR A 92 11.55 -6.75 -11.67
C THR A 92 10.55 -7.41 -12.61
N THR A 93 9.44 -7.92 -12.09
CA THR A 93 8.35 -8.50 -12.87
C THR A 93 7.07 -7.72 -12.55
N LEU A 94 6.43 -7.17 -13.58
CA LEU A 94 5.24 -6.32 -13.42
C LEU A 94 4.01 -6.98 -14.04
N GLY A 95 2.88 -6.87 -13.36
CA GLY A 95 1.58 -7.25 -13.89
C GLY A 95 0.84 -6.05 -14.48
N ASN A 96 -0.27 -6.29 -15.16
CA ASN A 96 -1.09 -5.22 -15.73
C ASN A 96 -1.67 -4.34 -14.62
N ASN A 97 -1.57 -3.02 -14.79
CA ASN A 97 -2.10 -2.04 -13.86
C ASN A 97 -1.58 -2.22 -12.43
N CYS A 98 -0.40 -2.81 -12.26
CA CYS A 98 0.11 -3.13 -10.92
C CYS A 98 0.26 -1.92 -10.02
N CYS A 99 0.53 -0.73 -10.58
CA CYS A 99 0.73 0.50 -9.82
C CYS A 99 -0.21 1.63 -10.28
N GLU A 100 -1.31 1.27 -10.96
CA GLU A 100 -2.22 2.27 -11.51
C GLU A 100 -2.80 3.15 -10.41
N MET A 101 -2.70 4.47 -10.59
CA MET A 101 -3.23 5.48 -9.69
C MET A 101 -2.82 5.28 -8.22
N MET A 102 -1.64 4.69 -8.01
CA MET A 102 -1.17 4.33 -6.68
C MET A 102 -1.15 5.52 -5.70
N PHE A 103 -0.77 6.70 -6.19
CA PHE A 103 -0.68 7.91 -5.38
C PHE A 103 -1.65 9.01 -5.82
N SER A 104 -2.73 8.65 -6.50
CA SER A 104 -3.71 9.62 -6.96
C SER A 104 -4.29 10.40 -5.77
N LYS A 105 -4.39 11.72 -5.92
CA LYS A 105 -4.93 12.62 -4.89
C LYS A 105 -4.15 12.63 -3.56
N CYS A 106 -2.87 12.24 -3.58
CA CYS A 106 -1.96 12.43 -2.46
C CYS A 106 -1.44 13.86 -2.51
N THR A 107 -2.25 14.81 -2.06
CA THR A 107 -2.00 16.25 -2.28
C THR A 107 -0.85 16.83 -1.47
N SER A 108 -0.37 16.12 -0.44
CA SER A 108 0.77 16.56 0.37
C SER A 108 2.08 15.88 0.01
N LEU A 109 2.07 14.97 -0.98
CA LEU A 109 3.25 14.19 -1.32
C LEU A 109 4.34 15.05 -1.93
N THR A 110 5.51 15.07 -1.30
CA THR A 110 6.67 15.86 -1.75
C THR A 110 7.77 15.00 -2.32
N LYS A 111 7.74 13.68 -2.09
CA LYS A 111 8.78 12.75 -2.53
C LYS A 111 8.13 11.44 -2.97
N ALA A 112 8.13 11.18 -4.27
CA ALA A 112 7.66 9.93 -4.86
C ALA A 112 8.84 8.96 -5.08
N PRO A 113 8.55 7.65 -5.20
CA PRO A 113 9.61 6.68 -5.48
C PRO A 113 10.20 6.81 -6.87
#